data_de5e58d94ee31fedad8b5559d6e37fb8
#
_entry.id   de5e58d94ee31fedad8b5559d6e37fb8
#
_cell.length_a   1.000
_cell.length_b   1.000
_cell.length_c   1.000
_cell.angle_alpha   90.00
_cell.angle_beta   90.00
_cell.angle_gamma   90.00
#
_symmetry.space_group_name_H-M   'P 1'
#
loop_
_entity.id
_entity.type
_entity.pdbx_description
1 polymer ?
#
loop_
_entity_poly.entity_id
_entity_poly.type
_entity_poly.pdbx_seq_one_letter_code
_entity_poly.pdbx_strand_id
1 'polypeptide(L)'
;MRLLVLLLAAGLAATPAHASAQRGLQRDEQNGAYRAMQQGEVMSLPEIRRRVSITVPNAQFIGVEIIGGMIYRLKYMRGADVIWIDVDARTGRIIARTGR
;
A
#
# COMPACT_ATOMS: atom_id res chain seq x y z
N MET A 1 16.64 51.69 27.01
CA MET A 1 16.60 51.01 26.79
C MET A 1 15.99 50.21 26.32
N ARG A 2 15.89 49.55 25.81
CA ARG A 2 15.32 48.90 25.23
C ARG A 2 15.50 47.79 25.09
N LEU A 3 15.19 46.97 24.97
CA LEU A 3 15.33 45.94 24.90
C LEU A 3 14.89 45.21 24.11
N LEU A 4 14.98 44.65 23.55
CA LEU A 4 14.70 43.98 22.76
C LEU A 4 14.53 42.77 22.94
N VAL A 5 13.97 42.13 22.74
CA VAL A 5 13.69 41.09 22.93
C VAL A 5 13.48 40.37 22.00
N LEU A 6 13.88 39.69 21.64
CA LEU A 6 13.84 39.00 20.77
C LEU A 6 13.42 37.85 20.87
N LEU A 7 12.82 37.35 20.67
CA LEU A 7 12.32 36.38 20.70
C LEU A 7 12.32 35.58 19.76
N LEU A 8 12.68 34.81 19.64
CA LEU A 8 12.81 34.00 18.87
C LEU A 8 12.01 33.04 18.89
N ALA A 9 11.40 32.84 18.49
CA ALA A 9 10.55 31.93 18.30
C ALA A 9 10.99 30.93 17.60
N ALA A 10 11.50 30.16 17.99
CA ALA A 10 11.90 29.17 17.37
C ALA A 10 10.86 28.39 16.93
N GLY A 11 10.48 28.46 16.04
CA GLY A 11 9.53 27.71 15.59
C GLY A 11 9.87 26.38 15.36
N LEU A 12 9.62 25.58 15.96
CA LEU A 12 9.86 24.43 15.80
C LEU A 12 9.02 23.81 14.96
N ALA A 13 9.20 23.61 13.96
CA ALA A 13 8.50 22.91 13.09
C ALA A 13 8.58 21.54 13.36
N ALA A 14 7.76 20.99 13.89
CA ALA A 14 7.80 19.67 14.12
C ALA A 14 7.60 18.94 12.91
N THR A 15 8.51 18.47 12.31
CA THR A 15 8.37 17.66 11.17
C THR A 15 7.81 16.35 11.58
N PRO A 16 6.83 15.89 10.94
CA PRO A 16 6.26 14.60 11.26
C PRO A 16 7.15 13.49 10.75
N ALA A 17 8.14 13.19 11.47
CA ALA A 17 9.08 12.15 11.10
C ALA A 17 8.40 10.80 10.93
N HIS A 18 7.38 10.54 11.72
CA HIS A 18 6.67 9.27 11.60
C HIS A 18 5.93 9.13 10.28
N ALA A 19 5.29 10.19 9.82
CA ALA A 19 4.59 10.14 8.55
C ALA A 19 5.56 9.92 7.40
N SER A 20 6.73 10.54 7.47
CA SER A 20 7.75 10.35 6.45
C SER A 20 8.27 8.93 6.43
N ALA A 21 8.48 8.34 7.59
CA ALA A 21 8.96 6.97 7.66
C ALA A 21 7.95 5.98 7.12
N GLN A 22 6.68 6.17 7.41
CA GLN A 22 5.65 5.29 6.88
C GLN A 22 5.53 5.40 5.36
N ARG A 23 5.64 6.59 4.82
CA ARG A 23 5.63 6.77 3.37
C ARG A 23 6.84 6.10 2.74
N GLY A 24 7.98 6.18 3.38
CA GLY A 24 9.18 5.52 2.89
C GLY A 24 9.03 4.02 2.83
N LEU A 25 8.46 3.41 3.87
CA LEU A 25 8.22 1.98 3.89
C LEU A 25 7.26 1.55 2.79
N GLN A 26 6.19 2.30 2.56
CA GLN A 26 5.26 1.99 1.49
C GLN A 26 5.92 2.09 0.12
N ARG A 27 6.76 3.10 -0.07
CA ARG A 27 7.49 3.24 -1.33
C ARG A 27 8.45 2.08 -1.54
N ASP A 28 9.13 1.66 -0.48
CA ASP A 28 10.08 0.57 -0.58
C ASP A 28 9.38 -0.73 -0.94
N GLU A 29 8.21 -0.98 -0.38
CA GLU A 29 7.42 -2.14 -0.73
C GLU A 29 6.98 -2.09 -2.19
N GLN A 30 6.49 -0.95 -2.65
CA GLN A 30 6.06 -0.78 -4.03
C GLN A 30 7.24 -0.90 -4.99
N ASN A 31 8.38 -0.32 -4.63
CA ASN A 31 9.57 -0.42 -5.47
C ASN A 31 10.08 -1.85 -5.55
N GLY A 32 10.03 -2.58 -4.44
CA GLY A 32 10.41 -3.98 -4.43
C GLY A 32 9.53 -4.81 -5.33
N ALA A 33 8.22 -4.59 -5.28
CA ALA A 33 7.29 -5.30 -6.14
C ALA A 33 7.53 -4.96 -7.62
N TYR A 34 7.80 -3.70 -7.92
CA TYR A 34 8.07 -3.28 -9.28
C TYR A 34 9.33 -3.93 -9.83
N ARG A 35 10.38 -3.99 -9.02
CA ARG A 35 11.62 -4.64 -9.42
C ARG A 35 11.42 -6.12 -9.68
N ALA A 36 10.71 -6.79 -8.78
CA ALA A 36 10.43 -8.22 -8.94
C ALA A 36 9.62 -8.47 -10.21
N MET A 37 8.68 -7.61 -10.51
CA MET A 37 7.89 -7.72 -11.72
C MET A 37 8.76 -7.53 -12.96
N GLN A 38 9.67 -6.53 -12.93
CA GLN A 38 10.57 -6.31 -14.06
C GLN A 38 11.53 -7.46 -14.28
N GLN A 39 11.89 -8.17 -13.22
CA GLN A 39 12.75 -9.34 -13.32
C GLN A 39 11.97 -10.59 -13.69
N GLY A 40 10.68 -10.50 -13.89
CA GLY A 40 9.85 -11.64 -14.25
C GLY A 40 9.54 -12.57 -13.09
N GLU A 41 9.83 -12.14 -11.87
CA GLU A 41 9.60 -12.97 -10.70
C GLU A 41 8.14 -12.96 -10.26
N VAL A 42 7.43 -11.87 -10.50
CA VAL A 42 6.03 -11.73 -10.11
C VAL A 42 5.25 -11.07 -11.22
N MET A 43 3.96 -11.26 -11.20
CA MET A 43 3.06 -10.59 -12.13
C MET A 43 2.86 -9.14 -11.72
N SER A 44 2.54 -8.29 -12.69
CA SER A 44 2.26 -6.89 -12.39
C SER A 44 0.96 -6.76 -11.61
N LEU A 45 0.90 -5.76 -10.76
CA LEU A 45 -0.31 -5.50 -9.99
C LEU A 45 -1.54 -5.22 -10.88
N PRO A 46 -1.45 -4.41 -11.95
CA PRO A 46 -2.61 -4.23 -12.82
C PRO A 46 -3.14 -5.52 -13.41
N GLU A 47 -2.26 -6.44 -13.74
CA GLU A 47 -2.70 -7.73 -14.28
C GLU A 47 -3.39 -8.56 -13.21
N ILE A 48 -2.84 -8.59 -12.01
CA ILE A 48 -3.45 -9.29 -10.89
C ILE A 48 -4.82 -8.67 -10.57
N ARG A 49 -4.91 -7.35 -10.57
CA ARG A 49 -6.19 -6.68 -10.31
C ARG A 49 -7.26 -7.05 -11.33
N ARG A 50 -6.89 -7.16 -12.59
CA ARG A 50 -7.86 -7.55 -13.60
C ARG A 50 -8.41 -8.94 -13.33
N ARG A 51 -7.55 -9.86 -12.95
CA ARG A 51 -7.96 -11.23 -12.65
C ARG A 51 -8.83 -11.31 -11.41
N VAL A 52 -8.45 -10.58 -10.38
CA VAL A 52 -9.15 -10.65 -9.10
C VAL A 52 -10.48 -9.90 -9.14
N SER A 53 -10.53 -8.78 -9.85
CA SER A 53 -11.75 -7.95 -9.91
C SER A 53 -12.94 -8.70 -10.47
N ILE A 54 -12.71 -9.68 -11.31
CA ILE A 54 -13.78 -10.51 -11.84
C ILE A 54 -14.44 -11.31 -10.73
N THR A 55 -13.71 -11.65 -9.70
CA THR A 55 -14.21 -12.46 -8.58
C THR A 55 -14.93 -11.65 -7.51
N VAL A 56 -14.82 -10.32 -7.56
CA VAL A 56 -15.47 -9.44 -6.60
C VAL A 56 -16.26 -8.36 -7.33
N PRO A 57 -17.36 -8.73 -7.98
CA PRO A 57 -18.16 -7.77 -8.72
C PRO A 57 -18.74 -6.72 -7.79
N ASN A 58 -18.89 -5.51 -8.30
CA ASN A 58 -19.47 -4.39 -7.56
C ASN A 58 -18.65 -4.00 -6.32
N ALA A 59 -17.36 -4.27 -6.32
CA ALA A 59 -16.47 -3.89 -5.25
C ALA A 59 -15.46 -2.87 -5.75
N GLN A 60 -15.09 -1.96 -4.88
CA GLN A 60 -14.12 -0.93 -5.19
C GLN A 60 -12.75 -1.33 -4.62
N PHE A 61 -11.74 -1.28 -5.45
CA PHE A 61 -10.37 -1.55 -4.99
C PHE A 61 -9.91 -0.37 -4.13
N ILE A 62 -9.45 -0.66 -2.92
CA ILE A 62 -9.03 0.38 -1.99
C ILE A 62 -7.56 0.30 -1.60
N GLY A 63 -6.85 -0.74 -1.96
CA GLY A 63 -5.43 -0.80 -1.65
C GLY A 63 -4.86 -2.20 -1.78
N VAL A 64 -3.55 -2.27 -1.63
CA VAL A 64 -2.82 -3.53 -1.70
C VAL A 64 -1.70 -3.52 -0.66
N GLU A 65 -1.47 -4.66 -0.05
CA GLU A 65 -0.32 -4.89 0.80
C GLU A 65 0.50 -6.00 0.17
N ILE A 66 1.81 -5.92 0.32
CA ILE A 66 2.71 -6.96 -0.15
C ILE A 66 3.22 -7.69 1.07
N ILE A 67 2.92 -8.97 1.14
CA ILE A 67 3.25 -9.78 2.30
C ILE A 67 4.39 -10.72 1.93
N GLY A 68 5.51 -10.58 2.63
CA GLY A 68 6.67 -11.43 2.38
C GLY A 68 7.23 -11.33 0.96
N GLY A 69 6.86 -10.29 0.23
CA GLY A 69 7.35 -10.08 -1.12
C GLY A 69 6.76 -11.01 -2.18
N MET A 70 5.89 -11.93 -1.76
CA MET A 70 5.36 -12.95 -2.67
C MET A 70 3.86 -13.01 -2.71
N ILE A 71 3.19 -12.36 -1.78
CA ILE A 71 1.74 -12.39 -1.69
C ILE A 71 1.23 -10.98 -1.78
N TYR A 72 0.30 -10.74 -2.69
CA TYR A 72 -0.40 -9.47 -2.74
C TYR A 72 -1.74 -9.63 -2.03
N ARG A 73 -1.96 -8.83 -1.00
CA ARG A 73 -3.26 -8.76 -0.34
C ARG A 73 -4.01 -7.58 -0.90
N LEU A 74 -4.95 -7.85 -1.78
CA LEU A 74 -5.78 -6.82 -2.37
C LEU A 74 -6.96 -6.56 -1.47
N LYS A 75 -7.26 -5.29 -1.27
CA LYS A 75 -8.36 -4.88 -0.41
C LYS A 75 -9.42 -4.23 -1.25
N TYR A 76 -10.64 -4.67 -1.07
CA TYR A 76 -11.82 -4.15 -1.77
C TYR A 76 -12.87 -3.75 -0.77
N MET A 77 -13.70 -2.80 -1.15
CA MET A 77 -14.85 -2.41 -0.36
C MET A 77 -16.11 -2.62 -1.19
N ARG A 78 -17.08 -3.29 -0.62
CA ARG A 78 -18.38 -3.48 -1.24
C ARG A 78 -19.43 -3.12 -0.21
N GLY A 79 -20.09 -1.96 -0.40
CA GLY A 79 -20.93 -1.41 0.62
C GLY A 79 -20.13 -1.07 1.86
N ALA A 80 -20.50 -1.63 2.98
CA ALA A 80 -19.79 -1.44 4.25
C ALA A 80 -18.79 -2.55 4.54
N ASP A 81 -18.68 -3.53 3.64
CA ASP A 81 -17.83 -4.69 3.88
C ASP A 81 -16.47 -4.53 3.23
N VAL A 82 -15.44 -4.90 3.97
CA VAL A 82 -14.08 -4.96 3.43
C VAL A 82 -13.75 -6.40 3.10
N ILE A 83 -13.28 -6.61 1.89
CA ILE A 83 -12.92 -7.92 1.38
C ILE A 83 -11.43 -7.93 1.13
N TRP A 84 -10.71 -8.89 1.70
CA TRP A 84 -9.29 -9.06 1.46
C TRP A 84 -9.09 -10.32 0.65
N ILE A 85 -8.30 -10.21 -0.40
CA ILE A 85 -7.99 -11.34 -1.27
C ILE A 85 -6.49 -11.45 -1.39
N ASP A 86 -5.97 -12.58 -0.92
CA ASP A 86 -4.54 -12.86 -0.99
C ASP A 86 -4.26 -13.64 -2.26
N VAL A 87 -3.30 -13.16 -3.01
CA VAL A 87 -2.95 -13.71 -4.31
C VAL A 87 -1.46 -14.03 -4.34
N ASP A 88 -1.14 -15.19 -4.86
CA ASP A 88 0.25 -15.51 -5.13
C ASP A 88 0.75 -14.60 -6.22
N ALA A 89 1.76 -13.80 -5.92
CA ALA A 89 2.26 -12.81 -6.86
C ALA A 89 2.92 -13.42 -8.09
N ARG A 90 3.38 -14.66 -7.99
CA ARG A 90 4.03 -15.31 -9.12
C ARG A 90 3.04 -15.84 -10.13
N THR A 91 1.95 -16.40 -9.65
CA THR A 91 1.02 -17.12 -10.51
C THR A 91 -0.29 -16.40 -10.74
N GLY A 92 -0.61 -15.41 -9.90
CA GLY A 92 -1.91 -14.74 -9.93
C GLY A 92 -3.02 -15.57 -9.31
N ARG A 93 -2.67 -16.65 -8.64
CA ARG A 93 -3.65 -17.56 -8.05
C ARG A 93 -4.13 -17.02 -6.71
N ILE A 94 -5.43 -17.04 -6.51
CA ILE A 94 -6.01 -16.64 -5.23
C ILE A 94 -5.77 -17.76 -4.23
N ILE A 95 -5.15 -17.41 -3.10
CA ILE A 95 -4.81 -18.39 -2.07
C ILE A 95 -5.63 -18.23 -0.80
N ALA A 96 -6.25 -17.09 -0.58
CA ALA A 96 -7.10 -16.87 0.58
C ALA A 96 -8.04 -15.71 0.30
N ARG A 97 -9.17 -15.71 0.96
CA ARG A 97 -10.15 -14.66 0.86
C ARG A 97 -10.84 -14.47 2.18
N THR A 98 -11.02 -13.22 2.61
CA THR A 98 -11.78 -12.88 3.79
C THR A 98 -12.85 -11.88 3.41
N GLY A 99 -13.93 -11.86 4.18
CA GLY A 99 -15.06 -11.01 3.88
C GLY A 99 -16.06 -11.73 2.98
N ARG A 100 -17.14 -11.02 2.64
CA ARG A 100 -18.23 -11.63 1.86
C ARG A 100 -18.39 -11.06 0.49
#